data_e1132ef8a5faae538e5d51818f99e48a
#
_entry.id   e1132ef8a5faae538e5d51818f99e48a
#
_cell.length_a   1.000
_cell.length_b   1.000
_cell.length_c   1.000
_cell.angle_alpha   90.00
_cell.angle_beta   90.00
_cell.angle_gamma   90.00
#
_symmetry.space_group_name_H-M   'P 1'
#
loop_
_entity.id
_entity.type
_entity.pdbx_description
1 polymer ?
#
loop_
_entity_poly.entity_id
_entity_poly.type
_entity_poly.pdbx_seq_one_letter_code
_entity_poly.pdbx_strand_id
1 'polypeptide(L)'
;MVVALVYAFDTCLDRVQLLKKYYTSRGYEVKSVTSNFSHRKKAVYDPSTDVVIPVREYHQNLSLDRILSHKQFAKGARKALRDIQPDLVHCIIPCNSLVKEMSKYKKEHGDVKIIYDIIDLWPESMPIEKYKDLLPF
;
A
#
# COMPACT_ATOMS: atom_id res chain seq x y z
N MET A 1 -8.86 1.59 19.64
CA MET A 1 -8.46 2.23 18.39
C MET A 1 -8.01 1.16 17.40
N VAL A 2 -8.48 1.25 16.18
CA VAL A 2 -8.13 0.34 15.08
C VAL A 2 -7.14 1.02 14.15
N VAL A 3 -6.02 0.37 13.87
CA VAL A 3 -4.99 0.82 12.95
C VAL A 3 -4.96 -0.09 11.73
N ALA A 4 -5.08 0.46 10.54
CA ALA A 4 -4.86 -0.26 9.29
C ALA A 4 -3.44 0.00 8.77
N LEU A 5 -2.65 -1.06 8.61
CA LEU A 5 -1.36 -1.02 7.92
C LEU A 5 -1.58 -1.38 6.45
N VAL A 6 -1.30 -0.46 5.55
CA VAL A 6 -1.53 -0.63 4.11
C VAL A 6 -0.20 -0.59 3.36
N TYR A 7 0.14 -1.66 2.68
CA TYR A 7 1.39 -1.79 1.96
C TYR A 7 1.24 -2.71 0.74
N ALA A 8 1.80 -2.30 -0.39
CA ALA A 8 1.66 -3.02 -1.64
C ALA A 8 2.71 -4.15 -1.80
N PHE A 9 3.88 -4.01 -1.19
CA PHE A 9 5.05 -4.85 -1.51
C PHE A 9 5.52 -5.70 -0.35
N ASP A 10 5.89 -6.93 -0.64
CA ASP A 10 6.54 -7.87 0.28
C ASP A 10 7.97 -7.47 0.67
N THR A 11 8.55 -6.47 0.02
CA THR A 11 9.90 -5.97 0.33
C THR A 11 9.95 -5.14 1.61
N CYS A 12 8.82 -4.71 2.16
CA CYS A 12 8.76 -3.90 3.38
C CYS A 12 8.26 -4.66 4.62
N LEU A 13 8.26 -5.99 4.60
CA LEU A 13 7.70 -6.82 5.67
C LEU A 13 8.35 -6.59 7.04
N ASP A 14 9.66 -6.38 7.09
CA ASP A 14 10.34 -6.10 8.37
C ASP A 14 9.81 -4.83 9.02
N ARG A 15 9.60 -3.78 8.20
CA ARG A 15 9.00 -2.52 8.66
C ARG A 15 7.56 -2.71 9.12
N VAL A 16 6.78 -3.48 8.37
CA VAL A 16 5.39 -3.81 8.72
C VAL A 16 5.32 -4.54 10.05
N GLN A 17 6.17 -5.54 10.27
CA GLN A 17 6.22 -6.28 11.52
C GLN A 17 6.61 -5.39 12.71
N LEU A 18 7.56 -4.50 12.51
CA LEU A 18 7.97 -3.53 13.54
C LEU A 18 6.79 -2.59 13.91
N LEU A 19 6.11 -2.05 12.92
CA LEU A 19 4.94 -1.20 13.12
C LEU A 19 3.80 -1.95 13.80
N LYS A 20 3.52 -3.18 13.37
CA LYS A 20 2.50 -4.04 13.99
C LYS A 20 2.80 -4.26 15.46
N LYS A 21 4.04 -4.62 15.79
CA LYS A 21 4.49 -4.78 17.18
C LYS A 21 4.33 -3.50 18.00
N TYR A 22 4.71 -2.37 17.42
CA TYR A 22 4.60 -1.06 18.08
C TYR A 22 3.14 -0.73 18.41
N TYR A 23 2.25 -0.78 17.43
CA TYR A 23 0.84 -0.45 17.66
C TYR A 23 0.16 -1.43 18.61
N THR A 24 0.43 -2.73 18.47
CA THR A 24 -0.12 -3.76 19.37
C THR A 24 0.34 -3.54 20.81
N SER A 25 1.61 -3.18 21.03
CA SER A 25 2.13 -2.88 22.36
C SER A 25 1.48 -1.66 23.02
N ARG A 26 0.87 -0.79 22.22
CA ARG A 26 0.10 0.37 22.67
C ARG A 26 -1.39 0.06 22.89
N GLY A 27 -1.80 -1.19 22.75
CA GLY A 27 -3.18 -1.63 22.95
C GLY A 27 -4.09 -1.39 21.75
N TYR A 28 -3.55 -1.12 20.55
CA TYR A 28 -4.34 -0.92 19.34
C TYR A 28 -4.61 -2.24 18.63
N GLU A 29 -5.80 -2.37 18.07
CA GLU A 29 -6.11 -3.46 17.13
C GLU A 29 -5.49 -3.11 15.77
N VAL A 30 -4.70 -4.02 15.21
CA VAL A 30 -4.00 -3.81 13.94
C VAL A 30 -4.55 -4.71 12.86
N LYS A 31 -4.97 -4.14 11.73
CA LYS A 31 -5.38 -4.84 10.52
C LYS A 31 -4.40 -4.55 9.40
N SER A 32 -3.85 -5.59 8.79
CA SER A 32 -2.92 -5.47 7.68
C SER A 32 -3.63 -5.68 6.35
N VAL A 33 -3.37 -4.79 5.39
CA VAL A 33 -3.92 -4.81 4.02
C VAL A 33 -2.77 -4.84 3.03
N THR A 34 -2.66 -5.90 2.25
CA THR A 34 -1.60 -6.05 1.24
C THR A 34 -2.12 -6.72 -0.03
N SER A 35 -1.27 -6.84 -1.04
CA SER A 35 -1.59 -7.53 -2.28
C SER A 35 -1.23 -9.02 -2.23
N ASN A 36 -1.77 -9.77 -3.19
CA ASN A 36 -1.43 -11.18 -3.41
C ASN A 36 -0.23 -11.38 -4.34
N PHE A 37 0.52 -10.32 -4.65
CA PHE A 37 1.62 -10.38 -5.60
C PHE A 37 2.96 -10.05 -4.95
N SER A 38 3.91 -10.99 -5.02
CA SER A 38 5.28 -10.77 -4.56
C SER A 38 6.06 -9.96 -5.58
N HIS A 39 6.40 -8.73 -5.23
CA HIS A 39 7.28 -7.90 -6.08
C HIS A 39 8.67 -8.52 -6.24
N ARG A 40 9.16 -9.16 -5.18
CA ARG A 40 10.47 -9.80 -5.17
C ARG A 40 10.53 -11.02 -6.08
N LYS A 41 9.52 -11.90 -6.01
CA LYS A 41 9.46 -13.16 -6.77
C LYS A 41 8.78 -13.03 -8.12
N LYS A 42 8.08 -11.93 -8.38
CA LYS A 42 7.25 -11.72 -9.58
C LYS A 42 6.19 -12.82 -9.76
N ALA A 43 5.56 -13.20 -8.68
CA ALA A 43 4.57 -14.29 -8.64
C ALA A 43 3.46 -14.01 -7.63
N VAL A 44 2.30 -14.61 -7.87
CA VAL A 44 1.20 -14.63 -6.91
C VAL A 44 1.58 -15.47 -5.69
N TYR A 45 1.21 -15.01 -4.51
CA TYR A 45 1.44 -15.72 -3.25
C TYR A 45 0.33 -15.40 -2.23
N ASP A 46 0.28 -16.19 -1.17
CA ASP A 46 -0.57 -15.91 -0.01
C ASP A 46 0.26 -15.24 1.09
N PRO A 47 0.04 -13.95 1.37
CA PRO A 47 0.77 -13.24 2.43
C PRO A 47 0.30 -13.58 3.85
N SER A 48 -0.74 -14.41 4.02
CA SER A 48 -1.30 -14.81 5.32
C SER A 48 -1.56 -13.61 6.25
N THR A 49 -2.31 -12.63 5.75
CA THR A 49 -2.64 -11.40 6.47
C THR A 49 -4.15 -11.15 6.48
N ASP A 50 -4.59 -10.11 7.22
CA ASP A 50 -6.02 -9.86 7.46
C ASP A 50 -6.81 -9.60 6.18
N VAL A 51 -6.29 -8.77 5.29
CA VAL A 51 -6.92 -8.47 4.01
C VAL A 51 -5.90 -8.59 2.88
N VAL A 52 -6.23 -9.41 1.91
CA VAL A 52 -5.42 -9.64 0.71
C VAL A 52 -6.18 -9.14 -0.51
N ILE A 53 -5.57 -8.23 -1.26
CA ILE A 53 -6.16 -7.63 -2.45
C ILE A 53 -5.54 -8.29 -3.68
N PRO A 54 -6.36 -9.00 -4.51
CA PRO A 54 -5.87 -9.56 -5.74
C PRO A 54 -5.53 -8.46 -6.74
N VAL A 55 -4.37 -8.55 -7.35
CA VAL A 55 -3.87 -7.58 -8.32
C VAL A 55 -3.33 -8.27 -9.56
N ARG A 56 -3.21 -7.49 -10.63
CA ARG A 56 -2.61 -7.95 -11.89
C ARG A 56 -1.14 -8.28 -11.68
N GLU A 57 -0.70 -9.40 -12.21
CA GLU A 57 0.71 -9.78 -12.22
C GLU A 57 1.51 -8.90 -13.19
N TYR A 58 2.75 -8.65 -12.86
CA TYR A 58 3.71 -8.00 -13.74
C TYR A 58 5.08 -8.64 -13.60
N HIS A 59 5.84 -8.69 -14.71
CA HIS A 59 7.16 -9.33 -14.74
C HIS A 59 8.28 -8.31 -14.96
N GLN A 60 7.94 -7.14 -15.47
CA GLN A 60 8.89 -6.04 -15.70
C GLN A 60 8.61 -4.87 -14.76
N ASN A 61 9.65 -4.29 -14.18
CA ASN A 61 9.54 -3.16 -13.25
C ASN A 61 9.02 -1.88 -13.92
N LEU A 62 9.28 -1.71 -15.22
CA LEU A 62 8.74 -0.61 -16.01
C LEU A 62 7.74 -1.18 -17.02
N SER A 63 6.48 -1.26 -16.62
CA SER A 63 5.42 -1.83 -17.45
C SER A 63 4.05 -1.23 -17.12
N LEU A 64 3.15 -1.25 -18.10
CA LEU A 64 1.76 -0.90 -17.87
C LEU A 64 1.08 -1.86 -16.88
N ASP A 65 1.46 -3.13 -16.91
CA ASP A 65 0.93 -4.13 -15.97
C ASP A 65 1.22 -3.75 -14.52
N ARG A 66 2.43 -3.25 -14.24
CA ARG A 66 2.78 -2.75 -12.91
C ARG A 66 1.93 -1.56 -12.51
N ILE A 67 1.74 -0.59 -13.41
CA ILE A 67 0.89 0.58 -13.15
C ILE A 67 -0.55 0.16 -12.84
N LEU A 68 -1.09 -0.76 -13.64
CA LEU A 68 -2.45 -1.29 -13.43
C LEU A 68 -2.55 -2.06 -12.10
N SER A 69 -1.54 -2.86 -11.78
CA SER A 69 -1.45 -3.58 -10.50
C SER A 69 -1.50 -2.61 -9.31
N HIS A 70 -0.72 -1.54 -9.35
CA HIS A 70 -0.71 -0.51 -8.30
C HIS A 70 -2.05 0.21 -8.17
N LYS A 71 -2.70 0.53 -9.29
CA LYS A 71 -4.04 1.15 -9.28
C LYS A 71 -5.10 0.20 -8.71
N GLN A 72 -5.05 -1.07 -9.08
CA GLN A 72 -5.94 -2.10 -8.53
C GLN A 72 -5.76 -2.24 -7.02
N PHE A 73 -4.51 -2.31 -6.57
CA PHE A 73 -4.20 -2.37 -5.15
C PHE A 73 -4.76 -1.17 -4.40
N ALA A 74 -4.49 0.05 -4.86
CA ALA A 74 -4.91 1.27 -4.20
C ALA A 74 -6.44 1.38 -4.08
N LYS A 75 -7.17 1.05 -5.14
CA LYS A 75 -8.64 1.01 -5.13
C LYS A 75 -9.18 -0.08 -4.21
N GLY A 76 -8.58 -1.27 -4.25
CA GLY A 76 -8.94 -2.37 -3.36
C GLY A 76 -8.68 -2.04 -1.89
N ALA A 77 -7.56 -1.38 -1.59
CA ALA A 77 -7.24 -0.91 -0.25
C ALA A 77 -8.29 0.08 0.26
N ARG A 78 -8.69 1.08 -0.55
CA ARG A 78 -9.76 2.01 -0.16
C ARG A 78 -11.08 1.28 0.14
N LYS A 79 -11.43 0.30 -0.68
CA LYS A 79 -12.63 -0.53 -0.44
C LYS A 79 -12.53 -1.29 0.87
N ALA A 80 -11.39 -1.95 1.13
CA ALA A 80 -11.16 -2.68 2.37
C ALA A 80 -11.23 -1.78 3.61
N LEU A 81 -10.73 -0.55 3.52
CA LEU A 81 -10.79 0.41 4.62
C LEU A 81 -12.22 0.81 4.98
N ARG A 82 -13.15 0.81 4.02
CA ARG A 82 -14.57 1.06 4.30
C ARG A 82 -15.17 -0.03 5.19
N ASP A 83 -14.72 -1.27 5.04
CA ASP A 83 -15.17 -2.41 5.86
C ASP A 83 -14.46 -2.42 7.22
N ILE A 84 -13.17 -2.09 7.27
CA ILE A 84 -12.37 -2.05 8.50
C ILE A 84 -12.77 -0.88 9.40
N GLN A 85 -13.05 0.28 8.81
CA GLN A 85 -13.33 1.54 9.52
C GLN A 85 -12.24 1.90 10.55
N PRO A 86 -10.98 2.03 10.14
CA PRO A 86 -9.90 2.33 11.07
C PRO A 86 -9.96 3.77 11.57
N ASP A 87 -9.42 3.99 12.77
CA ASP A 87 -9.18 5.33 13.32
C ASP A 87 -7.91 5.95 12.72
N LEU A 88 -6.93 5.10 12.39
CA LEU A 88 -5.66 5.48 11.80
C LEU A 88 -5.31 4.54 10.63
N VAL A 89 -4.92 5.12 9.52
CA VAL A 89 -4.34 4.41 8.37
C VAL A 89 -2.86 4.76 8.28
N HIS A 90 -2.01 3.75 8.33
CA HIS A 90 -0.57 3.89 8.15
C HIS A 90 -0.21 3.26 6.80
N CYS A 91 0.02 4.11 5.80
CA CYS A 91 0.34 3.70 4.43
C CYS A 91 1.83 3.72 4.17
N ILE A 92 2.37 2.62 3.69
CA ILE A 92 3.77 2.54 3.24
C ILE A 92 3.82 2.81 1.75
N ILE A 93 4.57 3.82 1.36
CA ILE A 93 4.75 4.28 -0.02
C ILE A 93 6.16 3.87 -0.50
N PRO A 94 6.33 3.32 -1.67
CA PRO A 94 5.38 3.26 -2.79
C PRO A 94 4.32 2.16 -2.61
N CYS A 95 3.17 2.11 -3.30
CA CYS A 95 2.90 2.73 -4.61
C CYS A 95 2.19 4.10 -4.45
N ASN A 96 2.51 5.01 -5.34
CA ASN A 96 2.00 6.39 -5.28
C ASN A 96 0.48 6.50 -5.53
N SER A 97 -0.10 5.54 -6.23
CA SER A 97 -1.56 5.44 -6.41
C SER A 97 -2.32 5.40 -5.07
N LEU A 98 -1.69 4.90 -4.00
CA LEU A 98 -2.26 4.90 -2.65
C LEU A 98 -2.55 6.31 -2.16
N VAL A 99 -1.67 7.27 -2.40
CA VAL A 99 -1.85 8.66 -1.94
C VAL A 99 -3.18 9.22 -2.45
N LYS A 100 -3.47 9.02 -3.74
CA LYS A 100 -4.73 9.46 -4.35
C LYS A 100 -5.95 8.79 -3.73
N GLU A 101 -5.92 7.47 -3.56
CA GLU A 101 -7.05 6.72 -3.02
C GLU A 101 -7.25 6.97 -1.52
N MET A 102 -6.16 7.14 -0.77
CA MET A 102 -6.24 7.51 0.65
C MET A 102 -6.77 8.94 0.85
N SER A 103 -6.42 9.87 -0.04
CA SER A 103 -6.99 11.22 -0.03
C SER A 103 -8.51 11.21 -0.26
N LYS A 104 -8.99 10.34 -1.16
CA LYS A 104 -10.44 10.14 -1.35
C LYS A 104 -11.08 9.54 -0.10
N TYR A 105 -10.45 8.52 0.48
CA TYR A 105 -10.94 7.90 1.72
C TYR A 105 -11.04 8.92 2.86
N LYS A 106 -10.03 9.79 3.03
CA LYS A 106 -10.03 10.87 4.01
C LYS A 106 -11.19 11.86 3.80
N LYS A 107 -11.52 12.17 2.54
CA LYS A 107 -12.68 13.04 2.23
C LYS A 107 -14.02 12.38 2.58
N GLU A 108 -14.10 11.06 2.40
CA GLU A 108 -15.29 10.27 2.75
C GLU A 108 -15.44 10.09 4.27
N HIS A 109 -14.31 10.02 5.00
CA HIS A 109 -14.23 9.70 6.42
C HIS A 109 -13.36 10.74 7.14
N GLY A 110 -13.91 11.90 7.43
CA GLY A 110 -13.19 13.08 7.91
C GLY A 110 -12.34 12.90 9.17
N ASP A 111 -12.76 12.02 10.08
CA ASP A 111 -12.11 11.83 11.38
C ASP A 111 -10.90 10.89 11.31
N VAL A 112 -10.75 10.09 10.23
CA VAL A 112 -9.62 9.17 10.09
C VAL A 112 -8.30 9.93 10.00
N LYS A 113 -7.28 9.44 10.68
CA LYS A 113 -5.90 9.95 10.54
C LYS A 113 -5.16 9.10 9.53
N ILE A 114 -4.35 9.74 8.68
CA ILE A 114 -3.55 9.03 7.67
C ILE A 114 -2.09 9.44 7.82
N ILE A 115 -1.23 8.44 7.96
CA ILE A 115 0.22 8.59 7.92
C ILE A 115 0.71 8.03 6.59
N TYR A 116 1.47 8.82 5.85
CA TYR A 116 2.20 8.38 4.66
C TYR A 116 3.65 8.13 5.05
N ASP A 117 4.03 6.87 5.13
CA ASP A 117 5.40 6.43 5.43
C ASP A 117 6.15 6.24 4.11
N ILE A 118 6.87 7.26 3.69
CA ILE A 118 7.54 7.29 2.39
C ILE A 118 8.91 6.67 2.51
N ILE A 119 9.07 5.45 2.00
CA ILE A 119 10.35 4.73 1.98
C ILE A 119 11.17 5.14 0.75
N ASP A 120 10.48 5.39 -0.37
CA ASP A 120 11.11 5.67 -1.65
C ASP A 120 10.31 6.70 -2.44
N LEU A 121 10.99 7.73 -2.93
CA LEU A 121 10.38 8.83 -3.67
C LEU A 121 10.36 8.53 -5.17
N TRP A 122 9.30 7.87 -5.62
CA TRP A 122 9.04 7.68 -7.04
C TRP A 122 8.30 8.89 -7.64
N PRO A 123 8.62 9.30 -8.87
CA PRO A 123 9.67 8.79 -9.78
C PRO A 123 11.09 9.34 -9.53
N GLU A 124 11.27 10.20 -8.53
CA GLU A 124 12.53 10.93 -8.29
C GLU A 124 13.72 10.01 -8.03
N SER A 125 13.49 8.90 -7.35
CA SER A 125 14.52 7.90 -7.06
C SER A 125 14.78 6.92 -8.20
N MET A 126 14.00 6.97 -9.29
CA MET A 126 14.20 6.10 -10.44
C MET A 126 15.39 6.54 -11.29
N PRO A 127 16.25 5.61 -11.76
CA PRO A 127 17.44 5.95 -12.57
C PRO A 127 17.11 6.31 -14.02
N ILE A 128 15.88 6.76 -14.31
CA ILE A 128 15.38 6.98 -15.68
C ILE A 128 14.84 8.40 -15.80
N GLU A 129 15.72 9.37 -15.80
CA GLU A 129 15.32 10.79 -15.83
C GLU A 129 14.47 11.17 -17.04
N LYS A 130 14.83 10.68 -18.23
CA LYS A 130 14.12 11.04 -19.45
C LYS A 130 12.69 10.49 -19.58
N TYR A 131 12.28 9.60 -18.70
CA TYR A 131 10.93 9.00 -18.71
C TYR A 131 10.08 9.38 -17.50
N LYS A 132 10.62 10.15 -16.57
CA LYS A 132 9.89 10.53 -15.34
C LYS A 132 8.59 11.25 -15.64
N ASP A 133 8.59 12.14 -16.61
CA ASP A 133 7.41 12.93 -16.99
C ASP A 133 6.36 12.12 -17.77
N LEU A 134 6.74 10.96 -18.30
CA LEU A 134 5.85 10.08 -19.07
C LEU A 134 5.20 8.99 -18.21
N LEU A 135 5.67 8.80 -17.00
CA LEU A 135 5.19 7.73 -16.11
C LEU A 135 4.11 8.28 -15.17
N PRO A 136 2.86 7.81 -15.27
CA PRO A 136 1.74 8.27 -14.43
C PRO A 136 1.78 7.62 -13.05
N PHE A 137 2.82 7.87 -12.32
CA PHE A 137 2.96 7.36 -10.96
C PHE A 137 2.23 8.20 -9.93
#